data_a997e8bd1f12cd02e53a4f0b61f6725a
#
_entry.id   a997e8bd1f12cd02e53a4f0b61f6725a
#
_cell.length_a   1.000
_cell.length_b   1.000
_cell.length_c   1.000
_cell.angle_alpha   90.00
_cell.angle_beta   90.00
_cell.angle_gamma   90.00
#
_symmetry.space_group_name_H-M   'P 1'
#
loop_
_entity.id
_entity.type
_entity.pdbx_description
1 polymer ?
#
loop_
_entity_poly.entity_id
_entity_poly.type
_entity_poly.pdbx_seq_one_letter_code
_entity_poly.pdbx_strand_id
1 'polypeptide(L)'
;MKISGIFNVLLAVAVGVLAVNLYNRESAENKGGQTAIENIMTRTSIRSYTDKAVDAATLETLLRAGMAAPTAKNQQPWDFMVVRDRALLQSLADSLPYAKMTAGAPLAIVVCGNLQKSLPRVSASSWIMDTSAATENILLAAHSLGLGAVWTGVHPYPERIKAVRTVLGIPSHIVPLCVIPVGYPAETPAPKDKWKPENVHYNSWGVHTEQ
;
A
#
# COMPACT_ATOMS: atom_id res chain seq x y z
N MET A 1 -64.36 -4.15 -10.90
CA MET A 1 -63.35 -5.22 -11.16
C MET A 1 -62.08 -4.76 -11.89
N LYS A 2 -61.84 -3.50 -12.25
CA LYS A 2 -60.63 -3.08 -13.01
C LYS A 2 -59.48 -2.48 -12.16
N ILE A 3 -59.76 -2.09 -10.91
CA ILE A 3 -58.77 -1.42 -10.03
C ILE A 3 -57.79 -2.44 -9.42
N SER A 4 -58.25 -3.64 -9.13
CA SER A 4 -57.40 -4.72 -8.54
C SER A 4 -56.33 -5.21 -9.53
N GLY A 5 -56.60 -5.23 -10.83
CA GLY A 5 -55.62 -5.64 -11.84
C GLY A 5 -54.47 -4.65 -12.00
N ILE A 6 -54.76 -3.33 -11.95
CA ILE A 6 -53.73 -2.29 -12.05
C ILE A 6 -52.83 -2.29 -10.78
N PHE A 7 -53.43 -2.50 -9.60
CA PHE A 7 -52.69 -2.56 -8.34
C PHE A 7 -51.75 -3.78 -8.32
N ASN A 8 -52.19 -4.93 -8.81
CA ASN A 8 -51.34 -6.14 -8.88
C ASN A 8 -50.18 -5.98 -9.89
N VAL A 9 -50.39 -5.27 -11.01
CA VAL A 9 -49.33 -4.97 -11.97
C VAL A 9 -48.29 -4.01 -11.36
N LEU A 10 -48.73 -2.96 -10.70
CA LEU A 10 -47.85 -2.00 -10.03
C LEU A 10 -47.03 -2.67 -8.90
N LEU A 11 -47.68 -3.56 -8.13
CA LEU A 11 -46.99 -4.32 -7.08
C LEU A 11 -45.93 -5.27 -7.66
N ALA A 12 -46.25 -5.98 -8.75
CA ALA A 12 -45.31 -6.85 -9.44
C ALA A 12 -44.10 -6.09 -10.01
N VAL A 13 -44.32 -4.90 -10.58
CA VAL A 13 -43.26 -4.04 -11.08
C VAL A 13 -42.41 -3.53 -9.90
N ALA A 14 -43.00 -3.10 -8.81
CA ALA A 14 -42.27 -2.63 -7.63
C ALA A 14 -41.40 -3.75 -7.01
N VAL A 15 -41.93 -4.98 -6.90
CA VAL A 15 -41.18 -6.16 -6.42
C VAL A 15 -40.06 -6.52 -7.39
N GLY A 16 -40.31 -6.45 -8.72
CA GLY A 16 -39.28 -6.68 -9.74
C GLY A 16 -38.12 -5.66 -9.64
N VAL A 17 -38.44 -4.38 -9.51
CA VAL A 17 -37.44 -3.31 -9.33
C VAL A 17 -36.66 -3.50 -8.04
N LEU A 18 -37.33 -3.88 -6.94
CA LEU A 18 -36.68 -4.14 -5.66
C LEU A 18 -35.75 -5.36 -5.76
N ALA A 19 -36.19 -6.44 -6.39
CA ALA A 19 -35.38 -7.64 -6.62
C ALA A 19 -34.14 -7.34 -7.49
N VAL A 20 -34.29 -6.56 -8.57
CA VAL A 20 -33.16 -6.11 -9.40
C VAL A 20 -32.21 -5.22 -8.61
N ASN A 21 -32.71 -4.31 -7.78
CA ASN A 21 -31.86 -3.45 -6.94
C ASN A 21 -31.13 -4.27 -5.86
N LEU A 22 -31.79 -5.26 -5.25
CA LEU A 22 -31.14 -6.16 -4.28
C LEU A 22 -30.09 -7.03 -4.97
N TYR A 23 -30.39 -7.61 -6.13
CA TYR A 23 -29.43 -8.38 -6.94
C TYR A 23 -28.23 -7.54 -7.37
N ASN A 24 -28.47 -6.31 -7.82
CA ASN A 24 -27.38 -5.39 -8.18
C ASN A 24 -26.55 -4.97 -6.98
N ARG A 25 -27.16 -4.85 -5.79
CA ARG A 25 -26.48 -4.55 -4.54
C ARG A 25 -25.63 -5.72 -4.05
N GLU A 26 -26.19 -6.95 -4.05
CA GLU A 26 -25.44 -8.18 -3.78
C GLU A 26 -24.34 -8.42 -4.82
N SER A 27 -24.58 -8.12 -6.09
CA SER A 27 -23.57 -8.21 -7.16
C SER A 27 -22.50 -7.11 -7.06
N ALA A 28 -22.83 -5.95 -6.48
CA ALA A 28 -21.87 -4.90 -6.19
C ALA A 28 -21.04 -5.23 -4.94
N GLU A 29 -21.63 -5.82 -3.91
CA GLU A 29 -20.97 -6.37 -2.74
C GLU A 29 -20.13 -7.61 -3.09
N ASN A 30 -20.58 -8.43 -4.04
CA ASN A 30 -19.89 -9.63 -4.57
C ASN A 30 -18.96 -9.37 -5.77
N LYS A 31 -18.88 -8.16 -6.28
CA LYS A 31 -17.75 -7.70 -7.11
C LYS A 31 -16.56 -7.42 -6.18
N GLY A 32 -16.27 -8.44 -5.43
CA GLY A 32 -15.23 -8.75 -4.52
C GLY A 32 -13.99 -7.89 -4.62
N GLY A 33 -14.00 -6.75 -3.96
CA GLY A 33 -12.78 -6.27 -3.37
C GLY A 33 -12.43 -7.24 -2.25
N GLN A 34 -11.19 -7.77 -2.22
CA GLN A 34 -10.68 -8.51 -1.08
C GLN A 34 -11.07 -7.78 0.21
N THR A 35 -11.57 -8.48 1.21
CA THR A 35 -11.76 -7.87 2.53
C THR A 35 -10.41 -7.33 3.01
N ALA A 36 -10.41 -6.33 3.88
CA ALA A 36 -9.17 -5.77 4.42
C ALA A 36 -8.27 -6.87 5.04
N ILE A 37 -8.87 -7.82 5.74
CA ILE A 37 -8.14 -8.95 6.34
C ILE A 37 -7.56 -9.87 5.28
N GLU A 38 -8.33 -10.26 4.27
CA GLU A 38 -7.85 -11.09 3.17
C GLU A 38 -6.70 -10.41 2.41
N ASN A 39 -6.83 -9.11 2.13
CA ASN A 39 -5.78 -8.32 1.47
C ASN A 39 -4.48 -8.30 2.29
N ILE A 40 -4.56 -8.15 3.62
CA ILE A 40 -3.41 -8.20 4.52
C ILE A 40 -2.78 -9.60 4.52
N MET A 41 -3.58 -10.65 4.60
CA MET A 41 -3.11 -12.03 4.73
C MET A 41 -2.52 -12.57 3.42
N THR A 42 -2.98 -12.07 2.27
CA THR A 42 -2.55 -12.57 0.95
C THR A 42 -1.47 -11.74 0.29
N ARG A 43 -1.24 -10.49 0.75
CA ARG A 43 -0.20 -9.65 0.18
C ARG A 43 1.19 -10.31 0.26
N THR A 44 1.85 -10.37 -0.90
CA THR A 44 3.22 -10.85 -1.04
C THR A 44 4.13 -9.77 -1.63
N SER A 45 5.44 -9.92 -1.46
CA SER A 45 6.44 -9.05 -2.10
C SER A 45 6.67 -9.53 -3.54
N ILE A 46 6.41 -8.66 -4.50
CA ILE A 46 6.57 -8.90 -5.94
C ILE A 46 7.84 -8.21 -6.43
N ARG A 47 8.65 -8.94 -7.18
CA ARG A 47 9.96 -8.48 -7.69
C ARG A 47 10.13 -8.65 -9.20
N SER A 48 9.10 -9.17 -9.88
CA SER A 48 9.04 -9.28 -11.33
C SER A 48 7.78 -8.59 -11.84
N TYR A 49 7.93 -7.74 -12.84
CA TYR A 49 6.86 -6.87 -13.34
C TYR A 49 6.73 -7.02 -14.84
N THR A 50 5.51 -6.80 -15.34
CA THR A 50 5.25 -6.64 -16.78
C THR A 50 5.57 -5.21 -17.23
N ASP A 51 5.68 -5.01 -18.54
CA ASP A 51 5.90 -3.67 -19.12
C ASP A 51 4.67 -2.77 -19.10
N LYS A 52 3.53 -3.26 -18.59
CA LYS A 52 2.28 -2.50 -18.52
C LYS A 52 2.44 -1.30 -17.60
N ALA A 53 2.19 -0.11 -18.15
CA ALA A 53 2.27 1.13 -17.39
C ALA A 53 1.19 1.21 -16.29
N VAL A 54 1.56 1.78 -15.14
CA VAL A 54 0.60 2.17 -14.09
C VAL A 54 0.09 3.57 -14.42
N ASP A 55 -1.23 3.70 -14.61
CA ASP A 55 -1.86 4.98 -14.95
C ASP A 55 -1.83 5.99 -13.79
N ALA A 56 -2.15 7.25 -14.11
CA ALA A 56 -2.07 8.35 -13.13
C ALA A 56 -3.11 8.23 -12.00
N ALA A 57 -4.32 7.74 -12.30
CA ALA A 57 -5.38 7.60 -11.30
C ALA A 57 -5.05 6.49 -10.30
N THR A 58 -4.52 5.37 -10.79
CA THR A 58 -4.02 4.27 -9.96
C THR A 58 -2.86 4.75 -9.07
N LEU A 59 -1.89 5.49 -9.62
CA LEU A 59 -0.80 6.07 -8.83
C LEU A 59 -1.32 7.03 -7.76
N GLU A 60 -2.26 7.92 -8.10
CA GLU A 60 -2.86 8.84 -7.13
C GLU A 60 -3.53 8.07 -5.99
N THR A 61 -4.22 6.96 -6.28
CA THR A 61 -4.85 6.11 -5.27
C THR A 61 -3.80 5.53 -4.30
N LEU A 62 -2.65 5.07 -4.80
CA LEU A 62 -1.54 4.57 -3.97
C LEU A 62 -1.00 5.67 -3.04
N LEU A 63 -0.78 6.87 -3.57
CA LEU A 63 -0.28 8.00 -2.79
C LEU A 63 -1.28 8.45 -1.72
N ARG A 64 -2.58 8.50 -2.05
CA ARG A 64 -3.65 8.79 -1.09
C ARG A 64 -3.73 7.74 0.01
N ALA A 65 -3.58 6.46 -0.32
CA ALA A 65 -3.52 5.39 0.67
C ALA A 65 -2.33 5.58 1.64
N GLY A 66 -1.15 5.91 1.13
CA GLY A 66 0.00 6.26 1.95
C GLY A 66 -0.28 7.45 2.88
N MET A 67 -0.87 8.53 2.34
CA MET A 67 -1.22 9.74 3.11
C MET A 67 -2.37 9.52 4.12
N ALA A 68 -3.13 8.44 4.01
CA ALA A 68 -4.16 8.07 4.98
C ALA A 68 -3.62 7.39 6.24
N ALA A 69 -2.32 7.11 6.31
CA ALA A 69 -1.70 6.50 7.49
C ALA A 69 -1.78 7.42 8.72
N PRO A 70 -1.88 6.85 9.93
CA PRO A 70 -1.79 7.64 11.16
C PRO A 70 -0.37 8.18 11.34
N THR A 71 -0.26 9.35 12.00
CA THR A 71 1.03 9.92 12.36
C THR A 71 1.01 10.49 13.78
N ALA A 72 2.17 10.54 14.41
CA ALA A 72 2.31 11.15 15.71
C ALA A 72 1.83 12.62 15.67
N LYS A 73 0.81 12.95 16.48
CA LYS A 73 0.16 14.28 16.54
C LYS A 73 -0.31 14.81 15.18
N ASN A 74 -0.61 13.93 14.23
CA ASN A 74 -1.02 14.29 12.87
C ASN A 74 0.00 15.22 12.14
N GLN A 75 1.30 15.01 12.39
CA GLN A 75 2.36 15.82 11.79
C GLN A 75 2.56 15.55 10.30
N GLN A 76 2.19 14.35 9.82
CA GLN A 76 2.32 13.95 8.42
C GLN A 76 3.74 14.21 7.87
N PRO A 77 4.79 13.70 8.55
CA PRO A 77 6.18 14.02 8.26
C PRO A 77 6.72 13.20 7.07
N TRP A 78 5.93 13.05 6.04
CA TRP A 78 6.32 12.33 4.83
C TRP A 78 6.36 13.24 3.62
N ASP A 79 7.22 12.84 2.69
CA ASP A 79 7.19 13.26 1.29
C ASP A 79 7.34 12.00 0.42
N PHE A 80 6.66 11.97 -0.72
CA PHE A 80 6.71 10.86 -1.67
C PHE A 80 7.33 11.32 -2.97
N MET A 81 8.34 10.60 -3.45
CA MET A 81 8.94 10.89 -4.74
C MET A 81 8.62 9.76 -5.72
N VAL A 82 7.95 10.09 -6.81
CA VAL A 82 7.61 9.14 -7.87
C VAL A 82 8.67 9.19 -8.95
N VAL A 83 9.23 8.04 -9.27
CA VAL A 83 10.26 7.87 -10.29
C VAL A 83 9.70 7.01 -11.42
N ARG A 84 9.60 7.56 -12.63
CA ARG A 84 9.20 6.87 -13.87
C ARG A 84 10.30 6.87 -14.92
N ASP A 85 11.29 7.74 -14.77
CA ASP A 85 12.42 7.81 -15.67
C ASP A 85 13.25 6.53 -15.62
N ARG A 86 13.47 5.91 -16.77
CA ARG A 86 14.14 4.60 -16.88
C ARG A 86 15.59 4.64 -16.42
N ALA A 87 16.30 5.74 -16.68
CA ALA A 87 17.69 5.90 -16.27
C ALA A 87 17.81 6.06 -14.75
N LEU A 88 16.87 6.78 -14.12
CA LEU A 88 16.80 6.91 -12.66
C LEU A 88 16.40 5.60 -11.98
N LEU A 89 15.45 4.84 -12.55
CA LEU A 89 15.08 3.51 -12.04
C LEU A 89 16.27 2.54 -12.11
N GLN A 90 17.03 2.57 -13.21
CA GLN A 90 18.25 1.79 -13.35
C GLN A 90 19.31 2.21 -12.34
N SER A 91 19.53 3.53 -12.18
CA SER A 91 20.51 4.07 -11.22
C SER A 91 20.17 3.69 -9.78
N LEU A 92 18.88 3.68 -9.39
CA LEU A 92 18.43 3.20 -8.08
C LEU A 92 18.70 1.70 -7.90
N ALA A 93 18.42 0.90 -8.93
CA ALA A 93 18.67 -0.54 -8.92
C ALA A 93 20.15 -0.88 -8.77
N ASP A 94 21.03 -0.09 -9.37
CA ASP A 94 22.48 -0.28 -9.32
C ASP A 94 23.10 0.20 -8.01
N SER A 95 22.51 1.25 -7.42
CA SER A 95 23.01 1.87 -6.18
C SER A 95 22.59 1.16 -4.89
N LEU A 96 21.60 0.27 -4.95
CA LEU A 96 21.04 -0.40 -3.77
C LEU A 96 21.23 -1.92 -3.84
N PRO A 97 21.73 -2.57 -2.76
CA PRO A 97 22.14 -3.98 -2.81
C PRO A 97 20.97 -4.96 -3.09
N TYR A 98 19.75 -4.61 -2.75
CA TYR A 98 18.57 -5.50 -2.86
C TYR A 98 17.43 -4.88 -3.68
N ALA A 99 17.74 -3.96 -4.60
CA ALA A 99 16.76 -3.22 -5.38
C ALA A 99 16.83 -3.48 -6.90
N LYS A 100 17.49 -4.55 -7.34
CA LYS A 100 17.67 -4.89 -8.78
C LYS A 100 16.37 -4.88 -9.57
N MET A 101 15.26 -5.32 -8.96
CA MET A 101 13.94 -5.33 -9.56
C MET A 101 13.39 -3.92 -9.91
N THR A 102 13.94 -2.86 -9.32
CA THR A 102 13.54 -1.49 -9.60
C THR A 102 13.77 -1.13 -11.06
N ALA A 103 14.83 -1.65 -11.68
CA ALA A 103 15.10 -1.45 -13.10
C ALA A 103 14.01 -2.02 -14.02
N GLY A 104 13.33 -3.10 -13.60
CA GLY A 104 12.24 -3.73 -14.36
C GLY A 104 10.85 -3.18 -14.05
N ALA A 105 10.69 -2.36 -13.03
CA ALA A 105 9.39 -1.80 -12.66
C ALA A 105 9.01 -0.60 -13.55
N PRO A 106 7.72 -0.41 -13.90
CA PRO A 106 7.26 0.78 -14.64
C PRO A 106 7.38 2.08 -13.84
N LEU A 107 7.41 2.00 -12.51
CA LEU A 107 7.69 3.12 -11.62
C LEU A 107 8.21 2.65 -10.26
N ALA A 108 8.79 3.58 -9.51
CA ALA A 108 9.07 3.40 -8.10
C ALA A 108 8.55 4.59 -7.28
N ILE A 109 8.11 4.33 -6.05
CA ILE A 109 7.76 5.35 -5.05
C ILE A 109 8.84 5.33 -3.98
N VAL A 110 9.53 6.45 -3.79
CA VAL A 110 10.47 6.63 -2.68
C VAL A 110 9.72 7.30 -1.53
N VAL A 111 9.56 6.59 -0.43
CA VAL A 111 8.93 7.14 0.78
C VAL A 111 10.02 7.79 1.63
N CYS A 112 9.83 9.06 1.96
CA CYS A 112 10.80 9.86 2.66
C CYS A 112 10.20 10.46 3.94
N GLY A 113 11.00 10.52 5.01
CA GLY A 113 10.72 11.32 6.18
C GLY A 113 11.20 12.76 5.99
N ASN A 114 10.35 13.72 6.30
CA ASN A 114 10.69 15.14 6.32
C ASN A 114 10.97 15.57 7.76
N LEU A 115 12.23 15.79 8.08
CA LEU A 115 12.67 16.13 9.44
C LEU A 115 12.18 17.50 9.91
N GLN A 116 11.81 18.39 9.00
CA GLN A 116 11.23 19.70 9.34
C GLN A 116 9.77 19.61 9.78
N LYS A 117 9.06 18.55 9.35
CA LYS A 117 7.68 18.25 9.75
C LYS A 117 7.63 17.28 10.96
N SER A 118 8.76 16.61 11.28
CA SER A 118 8.83 15.62 12.36
C SER A 118 8.76 16.28 13.74
N LEU A 119 8.32 15.51 14.73
CA LEU A 119 8.35 15.96 16.13
C LEU A 119 9.78 16.17 16.60
N PRO A 120 10.03 17.20 17.45
CA PRO A 120 11.36 17.49 17.95
C PRO A 120 11.79 16.59 19.11
N ARG A 121 13.09 16.64 19.48
CA ARG A 121 13.69 16.02 20.69
C ARG A 121 13.49 14.50 20.75
N VAL A 122 12.96 13.99 21.87
CA VAL A 122 12.78 12.56 22.15
C VAL A 122 11.94 11.85 21.08
N SER A 123 11.01 12.58 20.47
CA SER A 123 10.15 12.06 19.40
C SER A 123 10.71 12.31 18.00
N ALA A 124 11.99 12.73 17.88
CA ALA A 124 12.60 13.07 16.59
C ALA A 124 12.68 11.89 15.60
N SER A 125 12.57 10.64 16.08
CA SER A 125 12.54 9.43 15.27
C SER A 125 11.12 8.95 14.92
N SER A 126 10.06 9.62 15.40
CA SER A 126 8.66 9.21 15.12
C SER A 126 8.33 9.14 13.63
N TRP A 127 8.98 9.98 12.81
CA TRP A 127 8.82 9.94 11.36
C TRP A 127 9.10 8.55 10.75
N ILE A 128 9.95 7.73 11.38
CA ILE A 128 10.25 6.37 10.90
C ILE A 128 9.00 5.50 10.99
N MET A 129 8.29 5.57 12.14
CA MET A 129 7.03 4.85 12.35
C MET A 129 5.93 5.38 11.43
N ASP A 130 5.82 6.71 11.34
CA ASP A 130 4.84 7.38 10.50
C ASP A 130 4.99 7.01 9.01
N THR A 131 6.22 7.09 8.49
CA THR A 131 6.52 6.72 7.09
C THR A 131 6.46 5.22 6.85
N SER A 132 6.71 4.39 7.88
CA SER A 132 6.51 2.93 7.79
C SER A 132 5.04 2.57 7.66
N ALA A 133 4.16 3.21 8.42
CA ALA A 133 2.71 3.04 8.29
C ALA A 133 2.22 3.46 6.89
N ALA A 134 2.70 4.61 6.38
CA ALA A 134 2.39 5.06 5.03
C ALA A 134 2.88 4.07 3.96
N THR A 135 4.07 3.50 4.15
CA THR A 135 4.64 2.48 3.25
C THR A 135 3.76 1.24 3.20
N GLU A 136 3.35 0.69 4.35
CA GLU A 136 2.49 -0.50 4.38
C GLU A 136 1.14 -0.23 3.74
N ASN A 137 0.53 0.95 3.95
CA ASN A 137 -0.70 1.33 3.26
C ASN A 137 -0.53 1.33 1.72
N ILE A 138 0.60 1.82 1.21
CA ILE A 138 0.91 1.77 -0.24
C ILE A 138 1.02 0.32 -0.73
N LEU A 139 1.69 -0.56 0.02
CA LEU A 139 1.84 -1.97 -0.35
C LEU A 139 0.50 -2.71 -0.37
N LEU A 140 -0.36 -2.47 0.62
CA LEU A 140 -1.70 -3.04 0.70
C LEU A 140 -2.61 -2.52 -0.41
N ALA A 141 -2.56 -1.21 -0.69
CA ALA A 141 -3.32 -0.60 -1.78
C ALA A 141 -2.87 -1.15 -3.15
N ALA A 142 -1.55 -1.31 -3.36
CA ALA A 142 -1.03 -1.91 -4.58
C ALA A 142 -1.59 -3.33 -4.78
N HIS A 143 -1.55 -4.17 -3.75
CA HIS A 143 -2.09 -5.53 -3.80
C HIS A 143 -3.60 -5.54 -4.09
N SER A 144 -4.38 -4.71 -3.40
CA SER A 144 -5.83 -4.58 -3.62
C SER A 144 -6.20 -4.14 -5.05
N LEU A 145 -5.31 -3.39 -5.71
CA LEU A 145 -5.48 -2.93 -7.09
C LEU A 145 -4.90 -3.91 -8.14
N GLY A 146 -4.49 -5.11 -7.72
CA GLY A 146 -3.87 -6.10 -8.61
C GLY A 146 -2.46 -5.72 -9.06
N LEU A 147 -1.80 -4.80 -8.36
CA LEU A 147 -0.41 -4.44 -8.57
C LEU A 147 0.52 -5.25 -7.66
N GLY A 148 1.74 -5.43 -8.11
CA GLY A 148 2.85 -5.95 -7.32
C GLY A 148 3.73 -4.82 -6.80
N ALA A 149 4.21 -4.97 -5.57
CA ALA A 149 5.15 -4.05 -4.96
C ALA A 149 6.05 -4.76 -3.94
N VAL A 150 7.18 -4.15 -3.60
CA VAL A 150 8.06 -4.63 -2.53
C VAL A 150 8.74 -3.47 -1.81
N TRP A 151 8.91 -3.59 -0.52
CA TRP A 151 9.70 -2.67 0.30
C TRP A 151 11.19 -2.98 0.14
N THR A 152 11.98 -2.04 -0.42
CA THR A 152 13.44 -2.10 -0.42
C THR A 152 13.99 -1.06 0.56
N GLY A 153 14.60 -1.53 1.65
CA GLY A 153 15.04 -0.66 2.76
C GLY A 153 16.23 0.22 2.39
N VAL A 154 16.10 1.51 2.70
CA VAL A 154 17.16 2.53 2.57
C VAL A 154 17.64 2.96 3.95
N HIS A 155 16.76 3.51 4.79
CA HIS A 155 17.06 3.81 6.19
C HIS A 155 17.16 2.49 7.01
N PRO A 156 18.05 2.34 7.98
CA PRO A 156 18.94 3.37 8.58
C PRO A 156 20.36 3.43 7.99
N TYR A 157 20.62 2.84 6.85
CA TYR A 157 21.97 2.68 6.29
C TYR A 157 22.48 3.98 5.62
N PRO A 158 23.53 4.64 6.19
CA PRO A 158 24.00 5.93 5.69
C PRO A 158 24.42 5.91 4.22
N GLU A 159 25.05 4.82 3.76
CA GLU A 159 25.50 4.62 2.38
C GLU A 159 24.33 4.54 1.41
N ARG A 160 23.24 3.87 1.79
CA ARG A 160 22.02 3.77 0.96
C ARG A 160 21.27 5.10 0.91
N ILE A 161 21.16 5.79 2.06
CA ILE A 161 20.57 7.13 2.14
C ILE A 161 21.33 8.09 1.21
N LYS A 162 22.68 8.07 1.28
CA LYS A 162 23.54 8.88 0.40
C LYS A 162 23.32 8.53 -1.07
N ALA A 163 23.28 7.25 -1.42
CA ALA A 163 23.07 6.78 -2.79
C ALA A 163 21.74 7.30 -3.36
N VAL A 164 20.62 7.10 -2.66
CA VAL A 164 19.29 7.56 -3.10
C VAL A 164 19.23 9.08 -3.21
N ARG A 165 19.80 9.80 -2.24
CA ARG A 165 19.89 11.27 -2.30
C ARG A 165 20.67 11.75 -3.50
N THR A 166 21.80 11.12 -3.82
CA THR A 166 22.64 11.50 -4.97
C THR A 166 21.91 11.25 -6.29
N VAL A 167 21.26 10.10 -6.44
CA VAL A 167 20.53 9.75 -7.67
C VAL A 167 19.35 10.68 -7.92
N LEU A 168 18.64 11.08 -6.86
CA LEU A 168 17.36 11.79 -6.96
C LEU A 168 17.43 13.28 -6.58
N GLY A 169 18.57 13.80 -6.19
CA GLY A 169 18.72 15.21 -5.77
C GLY A 169 18.00 15.56 -4.47
N ILE A 170 17.84 14.61 -3.54
CA ILE A 170 17.06 14.78 -2.31
C ILE A 170 17.86 15.64 -1.29
N PRO A 171 17.26 16.74 -0.75
CA PRO A 171 17.94 17.61 0.20
C PRO A 171 18.17 16.94 1.56
N SER A 172 19.08 17.51 2.37
CA SER A 172 19.57 16.90 3.62
C SER A 172 18.51 16.70 4.70
N HIS A 173 17.48 17.56 4.75
CA HIS A 173 16.38 17.45 5.72
C HIS A 173 15.33 16.39 5.34
N ILE A 174 15.41 15.83 4.15
CA ILE A 174 14.56 14.72 3.69
C ILE A 174 15.36 13.42 3.76
N VAL A 175 14.83 12.42 4.42
CA VAL A 175 15.50 11.13 4.63
C VAL A 175 14.72 10.02 3.94
N PRO A 176 15.24 9.41 2.86
CA PRO A 176 14.59 8.27 2.25
C PRO A 176 14.52 7.08 3.21
N LEU A 177 13.30 6.60 3.47
CA LEU A 177 13.03 5.41 4.26
C LEU A 177 13.23 4.14 3.42
N CYS A 178 12.58 4.12 2.26
CA CYS A 178 12.59 2.96 1.37
C CYS A 178 12.31 3.37 -0.07
N VAL A 179 12.61 2.46 -0.99
CA VAL A 179 12.17 2.51 -2.40
C VAL A 179 11.16 1.38 -2.60
N ILE A 180 10.02 1.69 -3.20
CA ILE A 180 8.95 0.75 -3.51
C ILE A 180 8.80 0.69 -5.03
N PRO A 181 9.45 -0.26 -5.73
CA PRO A 181 9.11 -0.54 -7.12
C PRO A 181 7.68 -1.08 -7.20
N VAL A 182 6.90 -0.58 -8.17
CA VAL A 182 5.48 -0.89 -8.35
C VAL A 182 5.21 -1.16 -9.82
N GLY A 183 4.41 -2.19 -10.10
CA GLY A 183 3.98 -2.55 -11.45
C GLY A 183 2.97 -3.69 -11.44
N TYR A 184 2.46 -4.07 -12.60
CA TYR A 184 1.65 -5.29 -12.71
C TYR A 184 2.55 -6.51 -12.56
N PRO A 185 2.19 -7.48 -11.70
CA PRO A 185 3.07 -8.61 -11.38
C PRO A 185 3.26 -9.54 -12.58
N ALA A 186 4.51 -10.01 -12.79
CA ALA A 186 4.86 -11.08 -13.72
C ALA A 186 5.18 -12.40 -12.98
N GLU A 187 4.87 -12.46 -11.68
CA GLU A 187 5.03 -13.62 -10.82
C GLU A 187 3.86 -13.71 -9.83
N THR A 188 3.61 -14.91 -9.31
CA THR A 188 2.52 -15.15 -8.34
C THR A 188 3.04 -16.00 -7.18
N PRO A 189 3.86 -15.46 -6.27
CA PRO A 189 4.34 -16.18 -5.10
C PRO A 189 3.19 -16.44 -4.13
N ALA A 190 3.17 -17.64 -3.53
CA ALA A 190 2.20 -18.01 -2.52
C ALA A 190 2.37 -17.15 -1.25
N PRO A 191 1.28 -16.75 -0.60
CA PRO A 191 1.30 -16.14 0.71
C PRO A 191 2.00 -17.07 1.73
N LYS A 192 2.69 -16.45 2.71
CA LYS A 192 3.39 -17.20 3.77
C LYS A 192 2.58 -17.12 5.05
N ASP A 193 2.30 -18.26 5.66
CA ASP A 193 1.86 -18.27 7.04
C ASP A 193 3.02 -17.81 7.95
N LYS A 194 2.75 -16.77 8.71
CA LYS A 194 3.72 -16.16 9.64
C LYS A 194 3.23 -16.21 11.08
N TRP A 195 2.10 -16.91 11.33
CA TRP A 195 1.56 -17.04 12.68
C TRP A 195 2.54 -17.79 13.58
N LYS A 196 2.85 -17.19 14.71
CA LYS A 196 3.74 -17.73 15.74
C LYS A 196 3.13 -17.46 17.11
N PRO A 197 2.42 -18.42 17.71
CA PRO A 197 1.78 -18.22 19.01
C PRO A 197 2.77 -17.87 20.12
N GLU A 198 4.01 -18.30 20.01
CA GLU A 198 5.08 -17.94 20.94
C GLU A 198 5.42 -16.44 20.99
N ASN A 199 4.98 -15.66 19.99
CA ASN A 199 5.13 -14.20 19.97
C ASN A 199 3.95 -13.47 20.64
N VAL A 200 2.94 -14.20 21.14
CA VAL A 200 1.78 -13.63 21.82
C VAL A 200 1.89 -13.86 23.32
N HIS A 201 1.79 -12.78 24.08
CA HIS A 201 1.85 -12.81 25.54
C HIS A 201 0.58 -12.19 26.10
N TYR A 202 -0.05 -12.85 27.09
CA TYR A 202 -1.30 -12.40 27.72
C TYR A 202 -1.00 -11.79 29.10
N ASN A 203 -1.41 -10.54 29.32
CA ASN A 203 -1.31 -9.79 30.57
C ASN A 203 0.13 -9.55 31.11
N SER A 204 1.06 -10.49 30.94
CA SER A 204 2.47 -10.33 31.30
C SER A 204 3.38 -11.06 30.33
N TRP A 205 4.64 -10.62 30.24
CA TRP A 205 5.63 -11.24 29.38
C TRP A 205 5.88 -12.70 29.76
N GLY A 206 5.88 -13.60 28.78
CA GLY A 206 6.11 -15.04 28.96
C GLY A 206 4.85 -15.87 29.23
N VAL A 207 3.67 -15.26 29.36
CA VAL A 207 2.40 -15.98 29.49
C VAL A 207 1.76 -16.13 28.11
N HIS A 208 1.69 -17.37 27.59
CA HIS A 208 1.24 -17.65 26.20
C HIS A 208 -0.19 -18.21 26.13
N THR A 209 -0.89 -18.33 27.24
CA THR A 209 -2.30 -18.78 27.31
C THR A 209 -3.16 -17.75 28.00
N GLU A 210 -4.36 -17.55 27.50
CA GLU A 210 -5.39 -16.73 28.16
C GLU A 210 -5.88 -17.49 29.39
N GLN A 211 -5.85 -16.86 30.59
CA GLN A 211 -6.33 -17.39 31.86
C GLN A 211 -7.77 -16.96 32.08
#